data_454c0d7f5726108ea49316e20f296c7f
#
_entry.id   454c0d7f5726108ea49316e20f296c7f
#
_cell.length_a   1.000
_cell.length_b   1.000
_cell.length_c   1.000
_cell.angle_alpha   90.00
_cell.angle_beta   90.00
_cell.angle_gamma   90.00
#
_symmetry.space_group_name_H-M   'P 1'
#
loop_
_entity.id
_entity.type
_entity.pdbx_description
1 polymer ?
#
loop_
_entity_poly.entity_id
_entity_poly.type
_entity_poly.pdbx_seq_one_letter_code
_entity_poly.pdbx_strand_id
1 'polypeptide(L)'
;MSTSRCLFVCMMLALVTGGSTPVHAQVAGATLAGTVTDASGGVVPNARVSITNTATGVARDVTTDSAGFYSAPNLLPGIYNIAASAPGFSTYVQTGVTLTVGASQALSFSLKVGQAIEHVDVSGEAPAIQVASSTMSGAGRV
;
A
#
# COMPACT_ATOMS: atom_id res chain seq x y z
N MET A 1 37.90 61.70 -0.46
CA MET A 1 36.43 61.43 -0.38
C MET A 1 35.95 60.24 -1.25
N SER A 2 36.84 59.47 -1.80
CA SER A 2 36.45 58.37 -2.72
C SER A 2 36.52 56.95 -2.14
N THR A 3 37.31 56.71 -1.13
CA THR A 3 37.53 55.40 -0.54
C THR A 3 36.38 54.90 0.36
N SER A 4 35.69 55.85 1.05
CA SER A 4 34.57 55.51 1.94
C SER A 4 33.32 55.04 1.18
N ARG A 5 33.10 55.52 -0.04
CA ARG A 5 31.96 55.16 -0.89
C ARG A 5 32.12 53.77 -1.53
N CYS A 6 33.36 53.36 -1.84
CA CYS A 6 33.65 52.01 -2.33
C CYS A 6 33.46 50.96 -1.25
N LEU A 7 33.78 51.28 0.01
CA LEU A 7 33.59 50.34 1.12
C LEU A 7 32.11 50.06 1.41
N PHE A 8 31.26 51.09 1.28
CA PHE A 8 29.80 50.88 1.43
C PHE A 8 29.16 50.08 0.29
N VAL A 9 29.66 50.27 -0.94
CA VAL A 9 29.16 49.52 -2.11
C VAL A 9 29.59 48.04 -2.05
N CYS A 10 30.82 47.76 -1.60
CA CYS A 10 31.25 46.36 -1.39
C CYS A 10 30.52 45.68 -0.25
N MET A 11 30.17 46.42 0.83
CA MET A 11 29.43 45.86 1.96
C MET A 11 27.96 45.59 1.61
N MET A 12 27.36 46.37 0.69
CA MET A 12 26.00 46.13 0.19
C MET A 12 25.94 44.98 -0.81
N LEU A 13 27.03 44.70 -1.56
CA LEU A 13 27.07 43.62 -2.54
C LEU A 13 27.32 42.27 -1.91
N ALA A 14 27.83 42.22 -0.67
CA ALA A 14 28.06 40.95 0.07
C ALA A 14 26.79 40.38 0.74
N LEU A 15 25.67 41.14 0.75
CA LEU A 15 24.42 40.68 1.41
C LEU A 15 23.46 39.93 0.46
N VAL A 16 23.80 39.76 -0.81
CA VAL A 16 22.94 39.12 -1.83
C VAL A 16 23.34 37.68 -2.12
N THR A 17 24.33 37.11 -1.44
CA THR A 17 24.54 35.67 -1.45
C THR A 17 23.56 34.99 -0.48
N GLY A 18 22.25 35.19 -0.73
CA GLY A 18 21.19 34.47 -0.10
C GLY A 18 21.36 32.97 -0.42
N GLY A 19 21.76 32.21 0.59
CA GLY A 19 21.92 30.77 0.48
C GLY A 19 20.61 30.14 -0.03
N SER A 20 20.64 29.64 -1.24
CA SER A 20 19.62 28.75 -1.77
C SER A 20 19.66 27.47 -0.94
N THR A 21 18.85 27.40 0.11
CA THR A 21 18.57 26.16 0.80
C THR A 21 17.91 25.21 -0.20
N PRO A 22 18.47 24.03 -0.45
CA PRO A 22 17.80 23.07 -1.30
C PRO A 22 16.47 22.70 -0.63
N VAL A 23 15.37 23.16 -1.20
CA VAL A 23 14.03 22.68 -0.84
C VAL A 23 13.97 21.24 -1.33
N HIS A 24 14.21 20.30 -0.43
CA HIS A 24 13.93 18.89 -0.70
C HIS A 24 12.41 18.77 -0.77
N ALA A 25 11.88 18.67 -1.98
CA ALA A 25 10.50 18.30 -2.19
C ALA A 25 10.34 16.88 -1.61
N GLN A 26 9.83 16.79 -0.39
CA GLN A 26 9.48 15.52 0.22
C GLN A 26 8.25 15.01 -0.54
N VAL A 27 8.47 13.99 -1.37
CA VAL A 27 7.35 13.23 -1.92
C VAL A 27 6.69 12.55 -0.72
N ALA A 28 5.53 13.06 -0.34
CA ALA A 28 4.75 12.47 0.75
C ALA A 28 4.23 11.11 0.29
N GLY A 29 5.00 10.07 0.54
CA GLY A 29 4.60 8.68 0.29
C GLY A 29 3.47 8.26 1.23
N ALA A 30 2.65 7.31 0.78
CA ALA A 30 1.69 6.65 1.63
C ALA A 30 2.38 5.63 2.56
N THR A 31 1.77 5.34 3.69
CA THR A 31 2.19 4.28 4.59
C THR A 31 1.07 3.25 4.70
N LEU A 32 1.41 1.99 4.50
CA LEU A 32 0.55 0.85 4.78
C LEU A 32 1.09 0.12 5.99
N ALA A 33 0.26 -0.12 7.00
CA ALA A 33 0.64 -0.83 8.20
C ALA A 33 -0.52 -1.71 8.68
N GLY A 34 -0.24 -2.70 9.50
CA GLY A 34 -1.27 -3.57 10.05
C GLY A 34 -0.71 -4.75 10.81
N THR A 35 -1.59 -5.67 11.15
CA THR A 35 -1.26 -6.89 11.90
C THR A 35 -1.67 -8.12 11.11
N VAL A 36 -0.87 -9.16 11.16
CA VAL A 36 -1.20 -10.48 10.62
C VAL A 36 -1.49 -11.41 11.79
N THR A 37 -2.69 -11.98 11.79
CA THR A 37 -3.17 -12.93 12.81
C THR A 37 -3.56 -14.25 12.16
N ASP A 38 -3.73 -15.27 12.95
CA ASP A 38 -4.38 -16.50 12.54
C ASP A 38 -5.92 -16.45 12.79
N ALA A 39 -6.62 -17.51 12.40
CA ALA A 39 -8.07 -17.59 12.57
C ALA A 39 -8.50 -17.65 14.06
N SER A 40 -7.61 -17.96 14.99
CA SER A 40 -7.85 -17.93 16.44
C SER A 40 -7.60 -16.57 17.08
N GLY A 41 -7.07 -15.61 16.31
CA GLY A 41 -6.67 -14.27 16.78
C GLY A 41 -5.23 -14.22 17.30
N GLY A 42 -4.46 -15.30 17.19
CA GLY A 42 -3.03 -15.33 17.50
C GLY A 42 -2.22 -14.54 16.47
N VAL A 43 -1.20 -13.80 16.93
CA VAL A 43 -0.31 -13.07 16.00
C VAL A 43 0.57 -14.05 15.22
N VAL A 44 0.83 -13.72 13.94
CA VAL A 44 1.71 -14.52 13.08
C VAL A 44 3.00 -13.75 12.82
N PRO A 45 4.09 -14.06 13.54
CA PRO A 45 5.38 -13.45 13.30
C PRO A 45 6.03 -14.03 12.03
N ASN A 46 6.95 -13.28 11.45
CA ASN A 46 7.69 -13.66 10.23
C ASN A 46 6.78 -13.96 9.02
N ALA A 47 5.55 -13.45 9.01
CA ALA A 47 4.71 -13.49 7.83
C ALA A 47 5.24 -12.50 6.79
N ARG A 48 5.29 -12.94 5.53
CA ARG A 48 5.67 -12.07 4.41
C ARG A 48 4.44 -11.37 3.88
N VAL A 49 4.51 -10.04 3.79
CA VAL A 49 3.49 -9.21 3.17
C VAL A 49 4.09 -8.59 1.91
N SER A 50 3.58 -8.98 0.76
CA SER A 50 3.99 -8.50 -0.56
C SER A 50 2.99 -7.46 -1.05
N ILE A 51 3.46 -6.27 -1.36
CA ILE A 51 2.67 -5.10 -1.74
C ILE A 51 3.05 -4.75 -3.17
N THR A 52 2.18 -5.06 -4.13
CA THR A 52 2.45 -4.92 -5.57
C THR A 52 1.62 -3.79 -6.15
N ASN A 53 2.28 -2.81 -6.76
CA ASN A 53 1.60 -1.74 -7.50
C ASN A 53 1.03 -2.30 -8.80
N THR A 54 -0.27 -2.13 -9.04
CA THR A 54 -0.94 -2.71 -10.21
C THR A 54 -0.59 -2.02 -11.53
N ALA A 55 -0.20 -0.74 -11.48
CA ALA A 55 0.15 0.03 -12.66
C ALA A 55 1.59 -0.22 -13.14
N THR A 56 2.52 -0.43 -12.19
CA THR A 56 3.96 -0.58 -12.49
C THR A 56 4.47 -2.00 -12.35
N GLY A 57 3.73 -2.88 -11.66
CA GLY A 57 4.18 -4.22 -11.30
C GLY A 57 5.28 -4.27 -10.24
N VAL A 58 5.68 -3.13 -9.69
CA VAL A 58 6.71 -3.07 -8.66
C VAL A 58 6.16 -3.64 -7.36
N ALA A 59 6.84 -4.65 -6.84
CA ALA A 59 6.50 -5.28 -5.57
C ALA A 59 7.46 -4.82 -4.46
N ARG A 60 6.91 -4.61 -3.28
CA ARG A 60 7.65 -4.37 -2.04
C ARG A 60 7.25 -5.41 -1.01
N ASP A 61 8.24 -6.13 -0.50
CA ASP A 61 8.04 -7.13 0.53
C ASP A 61 8.44 -6.58 1.89
N VAL A 62 7.60 -6.84 2.89
CA VAL A 62 7.87 -6.58 4.30
C VAL A 62 7.54 -7.83 5.12
N THR A 63 8.15 -7.95 6.28
CA THR A 63 7.94 -9.10 7.18
C THR A 63 7.35 -8.62 8.50
N THR A 64 6.45 -9.40 9.08
CA THR A 64 5.88 -9.09 10.39
C THR A 64 6.90 -9.33 11.49
N ASP A 65 6.84 -8.51 12.52
CA ASP A 65 7.63 -8.65 13.75
C ASP A 65 7.05 -9.70 14.71
N SER A 66 7.61 -9.79 15.93
CA SER A 66 7.16 -10.73 16.95
C SER A 66 5.72 -10.50 17.44
N ALA A 67 5.18 -9.30 17.24
CA ALA A 67 3.79 -8.94 17.53
C ALA A 67 2.86 -9.14 16.31
N GLY A 68 3.36 -9.69 15.21
CA GLY A 68 2.62 -9.85 13.96
C GLY A 68 2.38 -8.53 13.22
N PHE A 69 3.06 -7.44 13.60
CA PHE A 69 2.90 -6.12 13.01
C PHE A 69 3.83 -5.94 11.79
N TYR A 70 3.33 -5.29 10.76
CA TYR A 70 4.12 -4.88 9.60
C TYR A 70 3.91 -3.40 9.29
N SER A 71 4.89 -2.78 8.66
CA SER A 71 4.81 -1.41 8.19
C SER A 71 5.59 -1.25 6.88
N ALA A 72 4.96 -0.63 5.89
CA ALA A 72 5.52 -0.30 4.60
C ALA A 72 5.36 1.21 4.35
N PRO A 73 6.32 2.03 4.77
CA PRO A 73 6.31 3.47 4.52
C PRO A 73 6.78 3.79 3.10
N ASN A 74 6.56 5.03 2.67
CA ASN A 74 7.03 5.58 1.39
C ASN A 74 6.55 4.80 0.16
N LEU A 75 5.28 4.39 0.17
CA LEU A 75 4.61 3.84 -1.00
C LEU A 75 4.12 4.98 -1.90
N LEU A 76 4.30 4.84 -3.20
CA LEU A 76 3.76 5.81 -4.15
C LEU A 76 2.23 5.75 -4.15
N PRO A 77 1.54 6.86 -4.42
CA PRO A 77 0.09 6.82 -4.62
C PRO A 77 -0.28 5.89 -5.78
N GLY A 78 -1.33 5.11 -5.61
CA GLY A 78 -1.77 4.16 -6.64
C GLY A 78 -2.65 3.06 -6.07
N ILE A 79 -2.96 2.09 -6.93
CA ILE A 79 -3.72 0.89 -6.59
C ILE A 79 -2.74 -0.27 -6.39
N TYR A 80 -2.95 -1.02 -5.32
CA TYR A 80 -2.07 -2.10 -4.90
C TYR A 80 -2.82 -3.42 -4.71
N ASN A 81 -2.14 -4.50 -5.03
CA ASN A 81 -2.50 -5.85 -4.61
C ASN A 81 -1.57 -6.26 -3.47
N ILE A 82 -2.14 -6.80 -2.41
CA ILE A 82 -1.40 -7.13 -1.20
C ILE A 82 -1.62 -8.61 -0.90
N ALA A 83 -0.52 -9.35 -0.76
CA ALA A 83 -0.53 -10.76 -0.43
C ALA A 83 0.18 -10.97 0.91
N ALA A 84 -0.49 -11.63 1.85
CA ALA A 84 0.10 -12.04 3.12
C ALA A 84 0.26 -13.57 3.14
N SER A 85 1.44 -14.06 3.47
CA SER A 85 1.77 -15.48 3.50
C SER A 85 2.69 -15.82 4.68
N ALA A 86 2.50 -17.00 5.24
CA ALA A 86 3.36 -17.56 6.27
C ALA A 86 3.44 -19.09 6.12
N PRO A 87 4.53 -19.74 6.58
CA PRO A 87 4.63 -21.20 6.54
C PRO A 87 3.49 -21.86 7.31
N GLY A 88 2.80 -22.84 6.69
CA GLY A 88 1.68 -23.56 7.28
C GLY A 88 0.34 -22.82 7.20
N PHE A 89 0.28 -21.67 6.58
CA PHE A 89 -0.93 -20.88 6.37
C PHE A 89 -1.27 -20.74 4.89
N SER A 90 -2.55 -20.56 4.60
CA SER A 90 -3.00 -20.17 3.26
C SER A 90 -2.58 -18.74 2.96
N THR A 91 -2.15 -18.49 1.74
CA THR A 91 -1.87 -17.12 1.29
C THR A 91 -3.17 -16.32 1.19
N TYR A 92 -3.22 -15.19 1.86
CA TYR A 92 -4.32 -14.23 1.74
C TYR A 92 -3.95 -13.16 0.72
N VAL A 93 -4.84 -12.87 -0.22
CA VAL A 93 -4.62 -11.84 -1.25
C VAL A 93 -5.77 -10.84 -1.20
N GLN A 94 -5.43 -9.56 -1.10
CA GLN A 94 -6.37 -8.45 -1.21
C GLN A 94 -5.99 -7.58 -2.39
N THR A 95 -6.94 -7.38 -3.31
CA THR A 95 -6.74 -6.57 -4.51
C THR A 95 -7.44 -5.22 -4.39
N GLY A 96 -7.02 -4.24 -5.21
CA GLY A 96 -7.71 -2.97 -5.33
C GLY A 96 -7.53 -2.00 -4.15
N VAL A 97 -6.47 -2.15 -3.35
CA VAL A 97 -6.18 -1.24 -2.24
C VAL A 97 -5.65 0.08 -2.78
N THR A 98 -6.42 1.15 -2.64
CA THR A 98 -6.04 2.48 -3.12
C THR A 98 -5.28 3.25 -2.05
N LEU A 99 -4.06 3.67 -2.35
CA LEU A 99 -3.24 4.53 -1.50
C LEU A 99 -3.15 5.92 -2.13
N THR A 100 -3.51 6.94 -1.37
CA THR A 100 -3.41 8.35 -1.78
C THR A 100 -2.16 9.01 -1.18
N VAL A 101 -1.80 10.18 -1.70
CA VAL A 101 -0.63 10.94 -1.23
C VAL A 101 -0.73 11.21 0.27
N GLY A 102 0.32 10.87 1.03
CA GLY A 102 0.37 11.09 2.47
C GLY A 102 -0.59 10.25 3.30
N ALA A 103 -1.31 9.29 2.68
CA ALA A 103 -2.23 8.43 3.39
C ALA A 103 -1.51 7.50 4.37
N SER A 104 -2.09 7.32 5.54
CA SER A 104 -1.72 6.26 6.47
C SER A 104 -2.90 5.29 6.57
N GLN A 105 -2.74 4.12 5.96
CA GLN A 105 -3.80 3.11 5.91
C GLN A 105 -3.44 1.91 6.78
N ALA A 106 -4.38 1.51 7.63
CA ALA A 106 -4.28 0.30 8.41
C ALA A 106 -4.99 -0.86 7.71
N LEU A 107 -4.29 -1.97 7.49
CA LEU A 107 -4.83 -3.16 6.86
C LEU A 107 -4.32 -4.40 7.57
N SER A 108 -5.20 -5.10 8.25
CA SER A 108 -4.88 -6.33 8.98
C SER A 108 -5.42 -7.55 8.27
N PHE A 109 -4.68 -8.65 8.36
CA PHE A 109 -5.02 -9.90 7.70
C PHE A 109 -5.22 -11.01 8.73
N SER A 110 -6.19 -11.88 8.49
CA SER A 110 -6.37 -13.13 9.24
C SER A 110 -6.06 -14.31 8.30
N LEU A 111 -4.96 -15.03 8.59
CA LEU A 111 -4.53 -16.16 7.81
C LEU A 111 -5.21 -17.46 8.31
N LYS A 112 -5.66 -18.28 7.39
CA LYS A 112 -6.18 -19.61 7.70
C LYS A 112 -5.08 -20.66 7.62
N VAL A 113 -5.12 -21.65 8.50
CA VAL A 113 -4.21 -22.79 8.43
C VAL A 113 -4.53 -23.60 7.18
N GLY A 114 -3.51 -23.95 6.40
CA GLY A 114 -3.64 -24.70 5.16
C GLY A 114 -2.75 -24.17 4.04
N GLN A 115 -2.84 -24.80 2.85
CA GLN A 115 -2.03 -24.44 1.68
C GLN A 115 -2.86 -23.85 0.52
N ALA A 116 -4.13 -23.53 0.74
CA ALA A 116 -4.96 -22.89 -0.27
C ALA A 116 -4.68 -21.38 -0.37
N ILE A 117 -4.82 -20.84 -1.56
CA ILE A 117 -4.79 -19.37 -1.78
C ILE A 117 -6.22 -18.86 -1.60
N GLU A 118 -6.41 -17.95 -0.64
CA GLU A 118 -7.67 -17.24 -0.47
C GLU A 118 -7.56 -15.87 -1.14
N HIS A 119 -8.38 -15.67 -2.15
CA HIS A 119 -8.42 -14.43 -2.91
C HIS A 119 -9.65 -13.61 -2.51
N VAL A 120 -9.43 -12.40 -2.00
CA VAL A 120 -10.49 -11.44 -1.69
C VAL A 120 -10.37 -10.29 -2.69
N ASP A 121 -11.35 -10.21 -3.57
CA ASP A 121 -11.47 -9.11 -4.53
C ASP A 121 -12.33 -8.01 -3.92
N VAL A 122 -11.75 -6.85 -3.67
CA VAL A 122 -12.49 -5.65 -3.26
C VAL A 122 -12.93 -4.92 -4.52
N SER A 123 -13.82 -5.57 -5.28
CA SER A 123 -14.56 -4.93 -6.34
C SER A 123 -15.78 -4.24 -5.73
N GLY A 124 -15.87 -2.93 -5.83
CA GLY A 124 -17.01 -2.13 -5.34
C GLY A 124 -18.28 -2.30 -6.16
N GLU A 125 -18.47 -3.44 -6.82
CA GLU A 125 -19.66 -3.79 -7.58
C GLU A 125 -20.56 -4.71 -6.74
N ALA A 126 -21.81 -4.30 -6.60
CA ALA A 126 -22.84 -5.12 -5.97
C ALA A 126 -22.93 -6.49 -6.69
N PRO A 127 -23.13 -7.60 -5.96
CA PRO A 127 -23.23 -8.90 -6.57
C PRO A 127 -24.43 -8.92 -7.53
N ALA A 128 -24.15 -9.09 -8.81
CA ALA A 128 -25.18 -9.37 -9.80
C ALA A 128 -25.82 -10.70 -9.41
N ILE A 129 -27.07 -10.68 -9.03
CA ILE A 129 -27.85 -11.88 -8.79
C ILE A 129 -27.99 -12.58 -10.13
N GLN A 130 -27.27 -13.66 -10.33
CA GLN A 130 -27.54 -14.55 -11.45
C GLN A 130 -28.84 -15.27 -11.17
N VAL A 131 -29.89 -14.82 -11.83
CA VAL A 131 -31.14 -15.55 -11.91
C VAL A 131 -30.87 -16.75 -12.82
N ALA A 132 -30.67 -17.91 -12.23
CA ALA A 132 -30.65 -19.15 -12.98
C ALA A 132 -32.04 -19.34 -13.61
N SER A 133 -32.21 -19.04 -14.89
CA SER A 133 -33.37 -19.46 -15.65
C SER A 133 -33.29 -20.97 -15.83
N SER A 134 -34.02 -21.68 -15.00
CA SER A 134 -34.29 -23.08 -15.24
C SER A 134 -35.20 -23.19 -16.44
N THR A 135 -34.65 -23.48 -17.59
CA THR A 135 -35.40 -23.87 -18.77
C THR A 135 -35.96 -25.28 -18.52
N MET A 136 -37.19 -25.36 -18.08
CA MET A 136 -37.92 -26.61 -18.10
C MET A 136 -38.21 -26.94 -19.58
N SER A 137 -37.41 -27.85 -20.13
CA SER A 137 -37.75 -28.52 -21.37
C SER A 137 -38.85 -29.54 -21.08
N GLY A 138 -40.09 -29.16 -21.33
CA GLY A 138 -41.20 -30.10 -21.35
C GLY A 138 -41.13 -30.97 -22.60
N ALA A 139 -40.73 -32.19 -22.43
CA ALA A 139 -40.86 -33.19 -23.49
C ALA A 139 -42.34 -33.57 -23.60
N GLY A 140 -43.02 -33.05 -24.61
CA GLY A 140 -44.29 -33.54 -25.05
C GLY A 140 -44.10 -34.83 -25.82
N ARG A 141 -44.72 -35.86 -25.34
CA ARG A 141 -44.78 -37.14 -26.01
C ARG A 141 -46.19 -37.36 -26.50
N VAL A 142 -46.35 -37.74 -27.72
CA VAL A 142 -47.48 -38.50 -28.28
C VAL A 142 -46.92 -39.74 -28.94
#